data_ccc1dcc0fe21c3643e828766f207b529
#
_entry.id   ccc1dcc0fe21c3643e828766f207b529
#
_cell.length_a   1.000
_cell.length_b   1.000
_cell.length_c   1.000
_cell.angle_alpha   90.00
_cell.angle_beta   90.00
_cell.angle_gamma   90.00
#
_symmetry.space_group_name_H-M   'P 1'
#
loop_
_entity.id
_entity.type
_entity.pdbx_description
1 polymer ?
#
loop_
_entity_poly.entity_id
_entity_poly.type
_entity_poly.pdbx_seq_one_letter_code
_entity_poly.pdbx_strand_id
1 'polypeptide(L)'
;DLAVLRIGENVLFRGLGDCKFERANEAWKFDGGDGWTVAFSATWEQGRDWPTLAIGNFMDRETIIMDYGDCDASWLFRHNPGTGYQNPMALQPGHCTNSMLFSDWNRDGFADLRVSNDQEFYRRGSEQLFSLGPRGAVPMQAEDGWRTVNIWGMGIASNDITGDGYPDYYLTNMAANRFEVLAEGATGPSYEDRAGDFNI
;
A
#
# COMPACT_ATOMS: atom_id res chain seq x y z
N ASP A 1 -1.62 -19.35 2.82
CA ASP A 1 -0.92 -18.61 3.87
C ASP A 1 -1.83 -17.48 4.39
N LEU A 2 -1.52 -16.89 5.54
CA LEU A 2 -2.32 -15.87 6.18
C LEU A 2 -1.41 -14.82 6.82
N ALA A 3 -1.71 -13.55 6.62
CA ALA A 3 -1.10 -12.44 7.35
C ALA A 3 -2.09 -11.91 8.38
N VAL A 4 -1.67 -11.76 9.62
CA VAL A 4 -2.47 -11.20 10.72
C VAL A 4 -1.81 -9.91 11.17
N LEU A 5 -2.48 -8.80 10.86
CA LEU A 5 -2.04 -7.46 11.24
C LEU A 5 -2.46 -7.18 12.67
N ARG A 6 -1.59 -6.51 13.41
CA ARG A 6 -1.80 -6.25 14.83
C ARG A 6 -1.28 -4.88 15.26
N ILE A 7 -1.72 -4.44 16.41
CA ILE A 7 -0.96 -3.48 17.20
C ILE A 7 0.14 -4.29 17.89
N GLY A 8 1.40 -4.02 17.57
CA GLY A 8 2.54 -4.84 17.93
C GLY A 8 2.92 -5.83 16.84
N GLU A 9 3.53 -6.94 17.20
CA GLU A 9 4.09 -7.88 16.24
C GLU A 9 3.05 -8.47 15.27
N ASN A 10 3.22 -8.25 13.97
CA ASN A 10 2.45 -8.88 12.92
C ASN A 10 2.85 -10.36 12.76
N VAL A 11 1.91 -11.21 12.39
CA VAL A 11 2.16 -12.64 12.29
C VAL A 11 1.84 -13.16 10.90
N LEU A 12 2.79 -13.86 10.30
CA LEU A 12 2.58 -14.66 9.11
C LEU A 12 2.37 -16.13 9.49
N PHE A 13 1.39 -16.74 8.86
CA PHE A 13 1.10 -18.15 9.02
C PHE A 13 1.24 -18.88 7.68
N ARG A 14 1.91 -20.01 7.71
CA ARG A 14 1.95 -20.94 6.59
C ARG A 14 0.72 -21.84 6.62
N GLY A 15 0.05 -21.98 5.49
CA GLY A 15 -1.04 -22.93 5.31
C GLY A 15 -0.51 -24.36 5.13
N LEU A 16 -1.10 -25.29 5.89
CA LEU A 16 -0.75 -26.72 5.85
C LEU A 16 -1.81 -27.56 5.13
N GLY A 17 -2.83 -26.92 4.55
CA GLY A 17 -4.02 -27.59 4.05
C GLY A 17 -5.06 -27.84 5.16
N ASP A 18 -6.26 -28.24 4.78
CA ASP A 18 -7.38 -28.55 5.69
C ASP A 18 -7.65 -27.44 6.73
N CYS A 19 -7.53 -26.17 6.35
CA CYS A 19 -7.67 -25.00 7.23
C CYS A 19 -6.74 -25.00 8.45
N LYS A 20 -5.60 -25.67 8.35
CA LYS A 20 -4.56 -25.67 9.38
C LYS A 20 -3.45 -24.71 9.02
N PHE A 21 -2.93 -24.04 10.04
CA PHE A 21 -1.88 -23.03 9.89
C PHE A 21 -0.81 -23.22 10.95
N GLU A 22 0.42 -22.89 10.61
CA GLU A 22 1.53 -22.78 11.56
C GLU A 22 2.17 -21.39 11.47
N ARG A 23 2.65 -20.87 12.59
CA ARG A 23 3.35 -19.60 12.63
C ARG A 23 4.67 -19.72 11.84
N ALA A 24 4.92 -18.76 10.96
CA ALA A 24 6.04 -18.80 10.04
C ALA A 24 7.06 -17.66 10.19
N ASN A 25 6.85 -16.73 11.13
CA ASN A 25 7.73 -15.56 11.30
C ASN A 25 9.22 -15.95 11.39
N GLU A 26 9.55 -16.90 12.25
CA GLU A 26 10.92 -17.35 12.45
C GLU A 26 11.46 -18.07 11.19
N ALA A 27 10.67 -19.01 10.64
CA ALA A 27 11.07 -19.80 9.47
C ALA A 27 11.30 -18.92 8.23
N TRP A 28 10.49 -17.86 8.06
CA TRP A 28 10.59 -16.93 6.95
C TRP A 28 11.45 -15.69 7.28
N LYS A 29 12.01 -15.65 8.49
CA LYS A 29 12.81 -14.55 9.00
C LYS A 29 12.09 -13.19 8.83
N PHE A 30 10.82 -13.18 9.13
CA PHE A 30 9.97 -12.01 9.10
C PHE A 30 9.92 -11.39 10.49
N ASP A 31 10.46 -10.18 10.60
CA ASP A 31 10.23 -9.35 11.78
C ASP A 31 8.85 -8.70 11.65
N GLY A 32 7.96 -9.09 12.53
CA GLY A 32 6.59 -8.58 12.54
C GLY A 32 6.46 -7.10 12.93
N GLY A 33 7.55 -6.48 13.37
CA GLY A 33 7.58 -5.10 13.85
C GLY A 33 6.81 -4.89 15.16
N ASP A 34 6.66 -3.64 15.57
CA ASP A 34 5.90 -3.23 16.76
C ASP A 34 4.97 -2.04 16.47
N GLY A 35 4.59 -1.84 15.23
CA GLY A 35 3.74 -0.74 14.80
C GLY A 35 2.25 -0.93 15.09
N TRP A 36 1.46 0.10 14.83
CA TRP A 36 0.01 -0.02 14.70
C TRP A 36 -0.31 -0.31 13.24
N THR A 37 -0.29 -1.58 12.88
CA THR A 37 -0.47 -2.03 11.50
C THR A 37 -1.95 -2.19 11.15
N VAL A 38 -2.36 -1.59 10.04
CA VAL A 38 -3.75 -1.62 9.55
C VAL A 38 -3.87 -1.97 8.08
N ALA A 39 -2.79 -1.89 7.30
CA ALA A 39 -2.82 -2.13 5.87
C ALA A 39 -1.84 -3.23 5.44
N PHE A 40 -2.24 -4.00 4.44
CA PHE A 40 -1.43 -5.07 3.85
C PHE A 40 -1.74 -5.24 2.38
N SER A 41 -0.72 -5.45 1.58
CA SER A 41 -0.85 -5.93 0.21
C SER A 41 0.31 -6.86 -0.13
N ALA A 42 0.12 -7.75 -1.09
CA ALA A 42 1.16 -8.66 -1.55
C ALA A 42 1.12 -8.83 -3.07
N THR A 43 2.29 -8.95 -3.69
CA THR A 43 2.43 -9.23 -5.12
C THR A 43 3.61 -10.14 -5.38
N TRP A 44 3.57 -10.88 -6.50
CA TRP A 44 4.72 -11.64 -7.00
C TRP A 44 5.42 -10.82 -8.08
N GLU A 45 6.57 -10.27 -7.73
CA GLU A 45 7.41 -9.59 -8.71
C GLU A 45 8.02 -10.61 -9.67
N GLN A 46 8.19 -10.23 -10.93
CA GLN A 46 8.78 -11.10 -11.95
C GLN A 46 10.17 -11.62 -11.52
N GLY A 47 10.37 -12.93 -11.66
CA GLY A 47 11.62 -13.60 -11.31
C GLY A 47 11.84 -13.83 -9.80
N ARG A 48 10.79 -13.63 -8.97
CA ARG A 48 10.81 -13.95 -7.55
C ARG A 48 9.93 -15.16 -7.22
N ASP A 49 10.46 -16.06 -6.43
CA ASP A 49 9.74 -17.26 -5.98
C ASP A 49 8.80 -16.96 -4.78
N TRP A 50 9.02 -15.83 -4.12
CA TRP A 50 8.29 -15.40 -2.93
C TRP A 50 7.63 -14.05 -3.15
N PRO A 51 6.45 -13.84 -2.57
CA PRO A 51 5.77 -12.55 -2.71
C PRO A 51 6.56 -11.42 -2.05
N THR A 52 6.44 -10.24 -2.62
CA THR A 52 6.77 -8.98 -1.97
C THR A 52 5.59 -8.54 -1.14
N LEU A 53 5.82 -8.15 0.11
CA LEU A 53 4.80 -7.76 1.06
C LEU A 53 4.92 -6.26 1.33
N ALA A 54 3.81 -5.55 1.30
CA ALA A 54 3.70 -4.18 1.78
C ALA A 54 2.88 -4.15 3.07
N ILE A 55 3.41 -3.52 4.10
CA ILE A 55 2.80 -3.41 5.43
C ILE A 55 2.66 -1.93 5.77
N GLY A 56 1.44 -1.50 6.01
CA GLY A 56 1.10 -0.12 6.30
C GLY A 56 0.79 0.09 7.78
N ASN A 57 1.54 0.98 8.39
CA ASN A 57 1.32 1.42 9.76
C ASN A 57 0.57 2.74 9.78
N PHE A 58 -0.26 2.91 10.81
CA PHE A 58 -1.04 4.11 11.02
C PHE A 58 -0.23 5.14 11.82
N MET A 59 -0.37 5.16 13.13
CA MET A 59 0.33 6.10 13.99
C MET A 59 1.47 5.43 14.75
N ASP A 60 2.50 6.20 15.06
CA ASP A 60 3.54 5.80 15.98
C ASP A 60 2.96 5.68 17.39
N ARG A 61 3.04 4.49 17.95
CA ARG A 61 2.48 4.15 19.26
C ARG A 61 3.11 4.93 20.41
N GLU A 62 4.35 5.38 20.27
CA GLU A 62 5.07 6.11 21.31
C GLU A 62 4.71 7.58 21.34
N THR A 63 4.20 8.13 20.23
CA THR A 63 3.87 9.55 20.09
C THR A 63 2.40 9.87 20.24
N ILE A 64 1.53 8.87 20.44
CA ILE A 64 0.09 9.08 20.59
C ILE A 64 -0.21 9.86 21.88
N ILE A 65 -0.74 11.07 21.73
CA ILE A 65 -1.21 11.91 22.82
C ILE A 65 -2.63 12.37 22.47
N MET A 66 -3.64 11.95 23.25
CA MET A 66 -5.05 12.36 23.09
C MET A 66 -5.56 12.13 21.66
N ASP A 67 -5.39 10.93 21.12
CA ASP A 67 -5.79 10.52 19.76
C ASP A 67 -5.00 11.18 18.60
N TYR A 68 -3.97 11.93 18.89
CA TYR A 68 -3.06 12.52 17.91
C TYR A 68 -1.64 11.99 18.13
N GLY A 69 -0.92 11.75 17.05
CA GLY A 69 0.45 11.26 17.08
C GLY A 69 1.16 11.51 15.76
N ASP A 70 2.42 11.13 15.68
CA ASP A 70 3.13 11.10 14.41
C ASP A 70 2.73 9.87 13.60
N CYS A 71 2.77 9.98 12.28
CA CYS A 71 2.56 8.83 11.41
C CYS A 71 3.76 7.90 11.46
N ASP A 72 3.51 6.61 11.60
CA ASP A 72 4.58 5.62 11.58
C ASP A 72 5.01 5.30 10.14
N ALA A 73 6.21 4.75 10.00
CA ALA A 73 6.72 4.28 8.72
C ALA A 73 5.96 3.03 8.26
N SER A 74 5.67 2.96 6.97
CA SER A 74 5.21 1.75 6.30
C SER A 74 6.39 1.01 5.68
N TRP A 75 6.24 -0.29 5.41
CA TRP A 75 7.37 -1.14 5.08
C TRP A 75 7.12 -2.04 3.87
N LEU A 76 8.15 -2.20 3.04
CA LEU A 76 8.21 -3.15 1.94
C LEU A 76 9.19 -4.29 2.28
N PHE A 77 8.69 -5.51 2.28
CA PHE A 77 9.47 -6.71 2.56
C PHE A 77 9.65 -7.52 1.27
N ARG A 78 10.89 -7.77 0.91
CA ARG A 78 11.24 -8.68 -0.18
C ARG A 78 11.98 -9.89 0.38
N HIS A 79 11.49 -11.07 0.07
CA HIS A 79 12.18 -12.30 0.45
C HIS A 79 13.46 -12.47 -0.37
N ASN A 80 14.57 -12.69 0.29
CA ASN A 80 15.85 -12.97 -0.35
C ASN A 80 16.38 -14.35 0.07
N PRO A 81 17.00 -15.13 -0.84
CA PRO A 81 17.59 -16.41 -0.51
C PRO A 81 18.56 -16.29 0.67
N GLY A 82 18.40 -17.16 1.66
CA GLY A 82 19.25 -17.20 2.85
C GLY A 82 18.91 -16.19 3.95
N THR A 83 18.31 -15.02 3.64
CA THR A 83 17.96 -14.00 4.64
C THR A 83 16.45 -13.84 4.85
N GLY A 84 15.62 -14.50 4.02
CA GLY A 84 14.17 -14.37 4.13
C GLY A 84 13.70 -12.95 3.95
N TYR A 85 12.75 -12.53 4.78
CA TYR A 85 12.17 -11.18 4.79
C TYR A 85 12.93 -10.18 5.69
N GLN A 86 14.16 -10.45 6.05
CA GLN A 86 14.98 -9.51 6.81
C GLN A 86 15.30 -8.24 6.01
N ASN A 87 15.55 -7.15 6.73
CA ASN A 87 15.93 -5.85 6.20
C ASN A 87 14.85 -5.26 5.25
N PRO A 88 13.65 -5.00 5.76
CA PRO A 88 12.63 -4.33 4.98
C PRO A 88 13.04 -2.91 4.61
N MET A 89 12.47 -2.41 3.51
CA MET A 89 12.64 -1.02 3.10
C MET A 89 11.52 -0.16 3.69
N ALA A 90 11.87 0.97 4.27
CA ALA A 90 10.87 1.95 4.69
C ALA A 90 10.27 2.66 3.46
N LEU A 91 8.95 2.75 3.44
CA LEU A 91 8.18 3.55 2.48
C LEU A 91 8.04 4.97 3.06
N GLN A 92 8.80 5.90 2.51
CA GLN A 92 8.86 7.27 3.02
C GLN A 92 8.29 8.27 2.01
N PRO A 93 7.70 9.38 2.53
CA PRO A 93 7.38 9.67 3.93
C PRO A 93 6.17 8.85 4.44
N GLY A 94 6.10 8.60 5.75
CA GLY A 94 4.94 8.01 6.38
C GLY A 94 3.81 9.03 6.53
N HIS A 95 2.57 8.63 6.16
CA HIS A 95 1.39 9.50 6.18
C HIS A 95 0.17 8.83 6.82
N CYS A 96 0.37 8.03 7.87
CA CYS A 96 -0.68 7.29 8.55
C CYS A 96 -1.50 6.43 7.58
N THR A 97 -0.89 5.38 7.10
CA THR A 97 -1.43 4.51 6.06
C THR A 97 -2.64 3.73 6.56
N ASN A 98 -3.74 3.74 5.80
CA ASN A 98 -4.95 2.96 6.05
C ASN A 98 -5.17 1.84 5.04
N SER A 99 -4.69 1.98 3.81
CA SER A 99 -4.85 0.94 2.78
C SER A 99 -3.69 0.93 1.81
N MET A 100 -3.39 -0.25 1.27
CA MET A 100 -2.35 -0.47 0.28
C MET A 100 -2.83 -1.41 -0.81
N LEU A 101 -2.44 -1.15 -2.05
CA LEU A 101 -2.78 -1.99 -3.19
C LEU A 101 -1.63 -2.03 -4.18
N PHE A 102 -1.14 -3.24 -4.48
CA PHE A 102 -0.30 -3.45 -5.65
C PHE A 102 -1.16 -3.48 -6.92
N SER A 103 -0.79 -2.67 -7.90
CA SER A 103 -1.51 -2.54 -9.16
C SER A 103 -0.56 -2.18 -10.29
N ASP A 104 -0.71 -2.82 -11.44
CA ASP A 104 -0.01 -2.48 -12.68
C ASP A 104 -0.81 -1.37 -13.40
N TRP A 105 -0.61 -0.12 -12.94
CA TRP A 105 -1.39 1.03 -13.40
C TRP A 105 -1.12 1.40 -14.86
N ASN A 106 0.08 1.11 -15.37
CA ASN A 106 0.52 1.46 -16.72
C ASN A 106 0.56 0.26 -17.68
N ARG A 107 0.22 -0.93 -17.19
CA ARG A 107 0.19 -2.20 -17.94
C ARG A 107 1.54 -2.60 -18.54
N ASP A 108 2.61 -2.28 -17.84
CA ASP A 108 3.97 -2.70 -18.23
C ASP A 108 4.34 -4.11 -17.76
N GLY A 109 3.46 -4.77 -17.02
CA GLY A 109 3.64 -6.11 -16.47
C GLY A 109 4.31 -6.13 -15.09
N PHE A 110 4.55 -4.96 -14.51
CA PHE A 110 5.08 -4.82 -13.15
C PHE A 110 4.09 -4.09 -12.27
N ALA A 111 3.85 -4.63 -11.09
CA ALA A 111 2.95 -3.96 -10.15
C ALA A 111 3.69 -2.86 -9.38
N ASP A 112 3.09 -1.69 -9.35
CA ASP A 112 3.45 -0.57 -8.48
C ASP A 112 2.60 -0.59 -7.20
N LEU A 113 2.98 0.16 -6.18
CA LEU A 113 2.28 0.19 -4.90
C LEU A 113 1.54 1.51 -4.71
N ARG A 114 0.22 1.45 -4.68
CA ARG A 114 -0.63 2.57 -4.29
C ARG A 114 -0.92 2.52 -2.80
N VAL A 115 -0.88 3.68 -2.14
CA VAL A 115 -1.07 3.82 -0.70
C VAL A 115 -2.09 4.91 -0.42
N SER A 116 -3.12 4.55 0.35
CA SER A 116 -4.13 5.48 0.84
C SER A 116 -3.86 5.83 2.30
N ASN A 117 -3.80 7.13 2.56
CA ASN A 117 -3.35 7.70 3.81
C ASN A 117 -4.43 8.58 4.47
N ASP A 118 -4.48 8.55 5.81
CA ASP A 118 -5.42 9.35 6.61
C ASP A 118 -4.73 10.61 7.14
N GLN A 119 -4.31 11.54 6.24
CA GLN A 119 -3.45 12.55 6.78
C GLN A 119 -3.45 13.94 6.25
N GLU A 120 -4.31 14.26 5.37
CA GLU A 120 -4.41 15.63 4.91
C GLU A 120 -4.64 16.62 6.06
N PHE A 121 -5.46 16.24 7.01
CA PHE A 121 -6.07 17.12 7.99
C PHE A 121 -5.07 17.78 8.95
N TYR A 122 -4.13 17.03 9.51
CA TYR A 122 -3.21 17.56 10.54
C TYR A 122 -1.72 17.28 10.28
N ARG A 123 -1.39 16.43 9.31
CA ARG A 123 -0.01 16.09 8.98
C ARG A 123 0.41 16.44 7.56
N ARG A 124 -0.50 17.03 6.76
CA ARG A 124 -0.27 17.35 5.36
C ARG A 124 0.14 16.13 4.53
N GLY A 125 -0.42 14.99 4.86
CA GLY A 125 -0.26 13.76 4.11
C GLY A 125 -1.03 13.79 2.80
N SER A 126 -0.76 12.83 1.96
CA SER A 126 -1.45 12.64 0.69
C SER A 126 -1.44 11.18 0.33
N GLU A 127 -2.30 10.80 -0.61
CA GLU A 127 -2.18 9.54 -1.32
C GLU A 127 -0.81 9.43 -1.97
N GLN A 128 -0.27 8.21 -2.05
CA GLN A 128 1.05 7.97 -2.64
C GLN A 128 0.98 6.85 -3.69
N LEU A 129 1.85 6.96 -4.67
CA LEU A 129 2.14 5.89 -5.61
C LEU A 129 3.66 5.68 -5.62
N PHE A 130 4.08 4.44 -5.38
CA PHE A 130 5.49 4.06 -5.42
C PHE A 130 5.74 3.18 -6.63
N SER A 131 6.68 3.58 -7.46
CA SER A 131 7.20 2.70 -8.50
C SER A 131 8.13 1.66 -7.89
N LEU A 132 7.92 0.38 -8.26
CA LEU A 132 8.76 -0.70 -7.81
C LEU A 132 9.85 -1.03 -8.82
N GLY A 133 11.07 -1.04 -8.35
CA GLY A 133 12.23 -1.41 -9.14
C GLY A 133 13.16 -2.38 -8.41
N PRO A 134 14.24 -2.83 -9.05
CA PRO A 134 15.18 -3.78 -8.42
C PRO A 134 15.77 -3.30 -7.09
N ARG A 135 15.87 -1.99 -6.91
CA ARG A 135 16.45 -1.37 -5.70
C ARG A 135 15.41 -1.06 -4.61
N GLY A 136 14.13 -1.26 -4.89
CA GLY A 136 13.07 -1.02 -3.92
C GLY A 136 11.90 -0.20 -4.48
N ALA A 137 11.23 0.54 -3.64
CA ALA A 137 10.10 1.39 -3.97
C ALA A 137 10.53 2.87 -3.96
N VAL A 138 10.19 3.60 -5.02
CA VAL A 138 10.48 5.03 -5.16
C VAL A 138 9.15 5.78 -5.27
N PRO A 139 8.87 6.77 -4.40
CA PRO A 139 7.64 7.53 -4.49
C PRO A 139 7.62 8.35 -5.79
N MET A 140 6.54 8.23 -6.55
CA MET A 140 6.30 9.03 -7.74
C MET A 140 5.96 10.46 -7.35
N GLN A 141 6.42 11.42 -8.14
CA GLN A 141 6.31 12.85 -7.92
C GLN A 141 5.57 13.53 -9.08
N ALA A 142 5.36 14.83 -8.98
CA ALA A 142 4.72 15.61 -10.04
C ALA A 142 5.49 15.53 -11.37
N GLU A 143 6.80 15.41 -11.34
CA GLU A 143 7.67 15.23 -12.51
C GLU A 143 7.42 13.91 -13.24
N ASP A 144 6.95 12.88 -12.51
CA ASP A 144 6.57 11.58 -13.06
C ASP A 144 5.12 11.57 -13.57
N GLY A 145 4.40 12.68 -13.39
CA GLY A 145 2.99 12.82 -13.73
C GLY A 145 2.02 12.50 -12.58
N TRP A 146 2.53 12.15 -11.39
CA TRP A 146 1.67 11.91 -10.24
C TRP A 146 1.03 13.20 -9.74
N ARG A 147 -0.29 13.21 -9.63
CA ARG A 147 -1.03 14.32 -9.02
C ARG A 147 -1.33 13.98 -7.57
N THR A 148 -0.93 14.87 -6.69
CA THR A 148 -1.24 14.75 -5.27
C THR A 148 -2.74 14.73 -5.05
N VAL A 149 -3.22 13.70 -4.35
CA VAL A 149 -4.61 13.55 -3.93
C VAL A 149 -4.66 13.66 -2.41
N ASN A 150 -5.35 14.68 -1.93
CA ASN A 150 -5.47 14.95 -0.51
C ASN A 150 -6.87 14.55 -0.04
N ILE A 151 -6.95 13.45 0.67
CA ILE A 151 -8.18 12.91 1.25
C ILE A 151 -7.88 12.31 2.63
N TRP A 152 -8.91 12.09 3.42
CA TRP A 152 -8.83 11.20 4.59
C TRP A 152 -9.07 9.77 4.11
N GLY A 153 -8.06 9.21 3.46
CA GLY A 153 -8.18 7.93 2.78
C GLY A 153 -8.36 6.78 3.74
N MET A 154 -9.32 5.88 3.43
CA MET A 154 -9.66 4.74 4.26
C MET A 154 -9.42 3.42 3.55
N GLY A 155 -9.64 3.36 2.25
CA GLY A 155 -9.53 2.13 1.49
C GLY A 155 -9.35 2.35 0.00
N ILE A 156 -8.78 1.35 -0.68
CA ILE A 156 -8.57 1.32 -2.12
C ILE A 156 -9.19 0.05 -2.68
N ALA A 157 -9.97 0.19 -3.74
CA ALA A 157 -10.35 -0.91 -4.62
C ALA A 157 -9.98 -0.54 -6.06
N SER A 158 -9.70 -1.55 -6.88
CA SER A 158 -9.34 -1.33 -8.28
C SER A 158 -10.00 -2.35 -9.18
N ASN A 159 -10.48 -1.87 -10.31
CA ASN A 159 -10.94 -2.67 -11.45
C ASN A 159 -10.98 -1.76 -12.68
N ASP A 160 -10.97 -2.33 -13.87
CA ASP A 160 -11.25 -1.61 -15.11
C ASP A 160 -12.77 -1.46 -15.27
N ILE A 161 -13.32 -0.39 -14.70
CA ILE A 161 -14.77 -0.09 -14.73
C ILE A 161 -15.13 0.66 -16.01
N THR A 162 -14.22 1.50 -16.51
CA THR A 162 -14.42 2.27 -17.74
C THR A 162 -14.30 1.40 -19.00
N GLY A 163 -13.65 0.25 -18.91
CA GLY A 163 -13.42 -0.67 -20.03
C GLY A 163 -12.34 -0.18 -21.00
N ASP A 164 -11.47 0.72 -20.55
CA ASP A 164 -10.36 1.25 -21.35
C ASP A 164 -9.10 0.39 -21.29
N GLY A 165 -9.13 -0.62 -20.44
CA GLY A 165 -8.05 -1.58 -20.24
C GLY A 165 -7.05 -1.17 -19.16
N TYR A 166 -7.18 -0.03 -18.53
CA TYR A 166 -6.36 0.41 -17.41
C TYR A 166 -7.12 0.26 -16.08
N PRO A 167 -6.42 0.06 -14.95
CA PRO A 167 -7.10 -0.01 -13.67
C PRO A 167 -7.61 1.37 -13.23
N ASP A 168 -8.91 1.45 -12.96
CA ASP A 168 -9.55 2.54 -12.25
C ASP A 168 -9.45 2.29 -10.75
N TYR A 169 -9.54 3.34 -9.94
CA TYR A 169 -9.45 3.24 -8.49
C TYR A 169 -10.63 3.88 -7.80
N TYR A 170 -11.22 3.14 -6.87
CA TYR A 170 -12.20 3.68 -5.95
C TYR A 170 -11.54 3.89 -4.59
N LEU A 171 -11.50 5.14 -4.15
CA LEU A 171 -10.93 5.53 -2.87
C LEU A 171 -12.05 5.92 -1.92
N THR A 172 -12.14 5.18 -0.81
CA THR A 172 -13.04 5.57 0.27
C THR A 172 -12.42 6.67 1.13
N ASN A 173 -13.25 7.59 1.60
CA ASN A 173 -12.83 8.79 2.29
C ASN A 173 -13.81 9.12 3.43
N MET A 174 -13.37 9.77 4.48
CA MET A 174 -14.27 10.27 5.52
C MET A 174 -15.24 11.37 5.02
N ALA A 175 -14.90 12.02 3.90
CA ALA A 175 -15.78 12.92 3.16
C ALA A 175 -16.31 12.23 1.89
N ALA A 176 -16.42 12.95 0.77
CA ALA A 176 -16.82 12.36 -0.52
C ALA A 176 -15.76 11.35 -1.00
N ASN A 177 -16.21 10.17 -1.39
CA ASN A 177 -15.34 9.17 -2.02
C ASN A 177 -14.86 9.67 -3.38
N ARG A 178 -13.82 9.04 -3.91
CA ARG A 178 -13.29 9.35 -5.24
C ARG A 178 -13.33 8.13 -6.14
N PHE A 179 -13.61 8.37 -7.39
CA PHE A 179 -13.45 7.38 -8.45
C PHE A 179 -12.46 7.92 -9.47
N GLU A 180 -11.26 7.39 -9.44
CA GLU A 180 -10.13 7.88 -10.21
C GLU A 180 -9.90 7.04 -11.44
N VAL A 181 -9.94 7.68 -12.58
CA VAL A 181 -9.69 7.12 -13.92
C VAL A 181 -8.41 7.72 -14.47
N LEU A 182 -7.57 6.92 -15.11
CA LEU A 182 -6.36 7.42 -15.76
C LEU A 182 -6.74 8.43 -16.86
N ALA A 183 -6.13 9.61 -16.83
CA ALA A 183 -6.44 10.66 -17.79
C ALA A 183 -6.08 10.25 -19.22
N GLU A 184 -6.95 10.55 -20.19
CA GLU A 184 -6.73 10.20 -21.58
C GLU A 184 -5.42 10.80 -22.12
N GLY A 185 -4.60 9.94 -22.73
CA GLY A 185 -3.29 10.34 -23.28
C GLY A 185 -2.23 10.64 -22.20
N ALA A 186 -2.48 10.30 -20.95
CA ALA A 186 -1.48 10.48 -19.88
C ALA A 186 -0.22 9.66 -20.17
N THR A 187 0.94 10.28 -19.98
CA THR A 187 2.25 9.63 -20.06
C THR A 187 2.81 9.22 -18.71
N GLY A 188 2.06 9.50 -17.64
CA GLY A 188 2.36 9.18 -16.24
C GLY A 188 1.08 8.96 -15.45
N PRO A 189 1.15 8.65 -14.16
CA PRO A 189 -0.01 8.30 -13.32
C PRO A 189 -0.86 9.54 -12.96
N SER A 190 -1.42 10.18 -13.97
CA SER A 190 -2.33 11.31 -13.84
C SER A 190 -3.77 10.82 -13.85
N TYR A 191 -4.44 10.92 -12.71
CA TYR A 191 -5.83 10.47 -12.56
C TYR A 191 -6.79 11.65 -12.47
N GLU A 192 -8.01 11.44 -12.95
CA GLU A 192 -9.14 12.35 -12.85
C GLU A 192 -10.22 11.76 -11.97
N ASP A 193 -10.75 12.57 -11.05
CA ASP A 193 -11.89 12.14 -10.23
C ASP A 193 -13.17 12.21 -11.06
N ARG A 194 -13.76 11.07 -11.31
CA ARG A 194 -15.00 10.91 -12.08
C ARG A 194 -16.17 10.38 -11.24
N ALA A 195 -16.09 10.50 -9.91
CA ALA A 195 -17.16 10.06 -9.02
C ALA A 195 -18.53 10.66 -9.40
N GLY A 196 -18.57 11.91 -9.83
CA GLY A 196 -19.79 12.58 -10.28
C GLY A 196 -20.45 11.93 -11.50
N ASP A 197 -19.70 11.30 -12.39
CA ASP A 197 -20.23 10.63 -13.59
C ASP A 197 -21.00 9.33 -13.23
N PHE A 198 -20.67 8.76 -12.08
CA PHE A 198 -21.25 7.52 -11.57
C PHE A 198 -22.23 7.74 -10.40
N ASN A 199 -22.49 8.97 -10.02
CA ASN A 199 -23.33 9.34 -8.87
C ASN A 199 -22.88 8.70 -7.53
N ILE A 200 -21.58 8.67 -7.29
CA ILE A 200 -20.95 8.08 -6.10
C ILE A 200 -20.07 9.10 -5.37
#